data_4e729bc69110af9b248db8912d958bb6
#
_entry.id   4e729bc69110af9b248db8912d958bb6
#
_cell.length_a   1.000
_cell.length_b   1.000
_cell.length_c   1.000
_cell.angle_alpha   90.00
_cell.angle_beta   90.00
_cell.angle_gamma   90.00
#
_symmetry.space_group_name_H-M   'P 1'
#
loop_
_entity.id
_entity.type
_entity.pdbx_description
1 polymer ?
#
loop_
_entity_poly.entity_id
_entity_poly.type
_entity_poly.pdbx_seq_one_letter_code
_entity_poly.pdbx_strand_id
1 'polypeptide(L)'
;MKQYGVLICISCHDYSRSDIVTGLLLYMLVPAHLFVTYLIELAAAWQADRAHKRIPRDRDDDSRYAADLRKFNSSWYVVAFFHSVNAVSNLYIATKYVYYDIYHPGIGTMVELHAVIVFLKCASYALTNRDLRHAYLHPKRAGPLPELYSTCSYPQNINFRNLCYFWWAPTLVYQPVYPRSSHIRWSFVFKRLAEVGGLLIVIWIASAQYAAPLLQNSLETMLTLNFTSIAERVMKLSTISVFCWLCGFFALFQSALNALAEVLTFGDREFYGDWWNVSSIRTYWTTWNKVSSAISVHAFTALPRPLSLSSEGRY
;
A
#
# COMPACT_ATOMS: atom_id res chain seq x y z
N MET A 1 -9.31 -40.69 -1.98
CA MET A 1 -8.96 -40.31 -0.62
C MET A 1 -7.68 -40.97 -0.12
N LYS A 2 -7.40 -42.24 -0.41
CA LYS A 2 -6.14 -42.88 0.00
C LYS A 2 -4.86 -42.31 -0.65
N GLN A 3 -4.99 -41.53 -1.72
CA GLN A 3 -3.85 -41.02 -2.49
C GLN A 3 -3.30 -39.69 -1.93
N TYR A 4 -4.08 -38.95 -1.11
CA TYR A 4 -3.74 -37.59 -0.69
C TYR A 4 -3.72 -37.37 0.84
N GLY A 5 -3.84 -38.44 1.63
CA GLY A 5 -3.75 -38.37 3.09
C GLY A 5 -4.94 -37.67 3.79
N VAL A 6 -4.70 -37.13 4.95
CA VAL A 6 -5.73 -36.49 5.80
C VAL A 6 -6.08 -35.11 5.24
N LEU A 7 -7.38 -34.79 5.17
CA LEU A 7 -7.86 -33.50 4.62
C LEU A 7 -7.37 -32.30 5.42
N ILE A 8 -7.11 -32.48 6.72
CA ILE A 8 -6.64 -31.44 7.64
C ILE A 8 -5.42 -31.99 8.38
N CYS A 9 -4.24 -31.47 8.04
CA CYS A 9 -3.03 -31.75 8.79
C CYS A 9 -2.62 -30.48 9.54
N ILE A 10 -2.95 -30.41 10.84
CA ILE A 10 -2.61 -29.26 11.71
C ILE A 10 -1.13 -29.32 12.12
N SER A 11 -0.51 -30.51 12.11
CA SER A 11 0.87 -30.73 12.56
C SER A 11 1.91 -30.81 11.44
N CYS A 12 1.52 -30.60 10.18
CA CYS A 12 2.42 -30.78 9.02
C CYS A 12 3.36 -29.58 8.75
N HIS A 13 3.30 -28.54 9.55
CA HIS A 13 4.19 -27.38 9.41
C HIS A 13 5.03 -27.25 10.67
N ASP A 14 6.31 -27.50 10.55
CA ASP A 14 7.29 -27.21 11.59
C ASP A 14 7.50 -25.69 11.64
N TYR A 15 6.67 -25.01 12.44
CA TYR A 15 6.89 -23.62 12.76
C TYR A 15 8.02 -23.53 13.79
N SER A 16 9.15 -22.95 13.39
CA SER A 16 10.16 -22.57 14.34
C SER A 16 9.61 -21.47 15.27
N ARG A 17 9.78 -21.64 16.58
CA ARG A 17 9.42 -20.60 17.55
C ARG A 17 10.17 -19.30 17.27
N SER A 18 11.38 -19.39 16.77
CA SER A 18 12.22 -18.27 16.37
C SER A 18 11.56 -17.47 15.24
N ASP A 19 11.07 -18.14 14.18
CA ASP A 19 10.42 -17.49 13.03
C ASP A 19 9.16 -16.70 13.47
N ILE A 20 8.35 -17.30 14.34
CA ILE A 20 7.13 -16.65 14.86
C ILE A 20 7.49 -15.41 15.68
N VAL A 21 8.46 -15.52 16.58
CA VAL A 21 8.85 -14.40 17.46
C VAL A 21 9.48 -13.29 16.64
N THR A 22 10.42 -13.59 15.74
CA THR A 22 11.07 -12.60 14.87
C THR A 22 10.06 -11.96 13.93
N GLY A 23 9.20 -12.76 13.31
CA GLY A 23 8.14 -12.25 12.43
C GLY A 23 7.17 -11.31 13.16
N LEU A 24 6.74 -11.66 14.36
CA LEU A 24 5.85 -10.83 15.18
C LEU A 24 6.53 -9.53 15.62
N LEU A 25 7.79 -9.59 16.05
CA LEU A 25 8.57 -8.40 16.44
C LEU A 25 8.72 -7.44 15.25
N LEU A 26 9.07 -7.96 14.07
CA LEU A 26 9.18 -7.14 12.87
C LEU A 26 7.83 -6.54 12.46
N TYR A 27 6.76 -7.34 12.51
CA TYR A 27 5.42 -6.88 12.18
C TYR A 27 4.97 -5.71 13.08
N MET A 28 5.37 -5.73 14.35
CA MET A 28 5.10 -4.65 15.31
C MET A 28 6.06 -3.46 15.16
N LEU A 29 7.31 -3.69 14.69
CA LEU A 29 8.32 -2.63 14.53
C LEU A 29 8.14 -1.83 13.23
N VAL A 30 7.72 -2.47 12.16
CA VAL A 30 7.51 -1.84 10.83
C VAL A 30 6.67 -0.54 10.91
N PRO A 31 5.56 -0.46 11.65
CA PRO A 31 4.80 0.79 11.81
C PRO A 31 5.56 1.95 12.47
N ALA A 32 6.66 1.68 13.18
CA ALA A 32 7.48 2.76 13.74
C ALA A 32 8.03 3.70 12.67
N HIS A 33 8.27 3.20 11.44
CA HIS A 33 8.68 4.03 10.31
C HIS A 33 7.60 5.05 9.88
N LEU A 34 6.32 4.71 10.03
CA LEU A 34 5.24 5.66 9.80
C LEU A 34 5.21 6.75 10.88
N PHE A 35 5.53 6.38 12.12
CA PHE A 35 5.68 7.35 13.20
C PHE A 35 6.88 8.29 12.98
N VAL A 36 8.03 7.77 12.50
CA VAL A 36 9.18 8.61 12.10
C VAL A 36 8.79 9.56 10.98
N THR A 37 8.04 9.09 9.97
CA THR A 37 7.49 9.95 8.90
C THR A 37 6.64 11.09 9.47
N TYR A 38 5.81 10.81 10.46
CA TYR A 38 5.02 11.82 11.17
C TYR A 38 5.89 12.87 11.87
N LEU A 39 6.96 12.45 12.56
CA LEU A 39 7.88 13.38 13.25
C LEU A 39 8.60 14.30 12.25
N ILE A 40 9.00 13.77 11.10
CA ILE A 40 9.62 14.57 10.02
C ILE A 40 8.63 15.64 9.53
N GLU A 41 7.36 15.26 9.25
CA GLU A 41 6.34 16.19 8.80
C GLU A 41 5.91 17.19 9.90
N LEU A 42 5.93 16.79 11.17
CA LEU A 42 5.67 17.70 12.28
C LEU A 42 6.72 18.82 12.35
N ALA A 43 8.00 18.48 12.17
CA ALA A 43 9.08 19.46 12.09
C ALA A 43 8.94 20.39 10.87
N ALA A 44 8.58 19.82 9.71
CA ALA A 44 8.34 20.59 8.49
C ALA A 44 7.12 21.51 8.61
N ALA A 45 6.06 21.08 9.27
CA ALA A 45 4.87 21.88 9.55
C ALA A 45 5.17 23.06 10.46
N TRP A 46 5.94 22.85 11.50
CA TRP A 46 6.38 23.92 12.40
C TRP A 46 7.25 24.98 11.68
N GLN A 47 8.13 24.53 10.78
CA GLN A 47 8.90 25.44 9.92
C GLN A 47 7.99 26.24 8.98
N ALA A 48 6.99 25.57 8.37
CA ALA A 48 6.04 26.21 7.47
C ALA A 48 5.15 27.25 8.17
N ASP A 49 4.66 26.95 9.37
CA ASP A 49 3.85 27.89 10.18
C ASP A 49 4.65 29.17 10.53
N ARG A 50 5.92 28.99 10.91
CA ARG A 50 6.82 30.15 11.14
C ARG A 50 7.06 30.96 9.86
N ALA A 51 7.21 30.29 8.72
CA ALA A 51 7.40 30.98 7.43
C ALA A 51 6.13 31.73 7.04
N HIS A 52 4.96 31.11 7.17
CA HIS A 52 3.66 31.72 6.85
C HIS A 52 3.40 33.00 7.65
N LYS A 53 3.74 33.04 8.93
CA LYS A 53 3.61 34.22 9.80
C LYS A 53 4.52 35.39 9.39
N ARG A 54 5.57 35.13 8.60
CA ARG A 54 6.54 36.14 8.12
C ARG A 54 6.25 36.67 6.72
N ILE A 55 5.34 36.04 5.96
CA ILE A 55 5.01 36.44 4.58
C ILE A 55 4.00 37.60 4.64
N PRO A 56 4.33 38.80 4.12
CA PRO A 56 3.38 39.89 3.98
C PRO A 56 2.28 39.53 2.98
N ARG A 57 1.01 39.66 3.37
CA ARG A 57 -0.17 39.26 2.57
C ARG A 57 -0.43 40.09 1.29
N ASP A 58 0.25 41.23 1.10
CA ASP A 58 -0.21 42.30 0.20
C ASP A 58 0.56 42.48 -1.12
N ARG A 59 1.52 41.64 -1.44
CA ARG A 59 2.29 41.78 -2.69
C ARG A 59 2.43 40.48 -3.45
N ASP A 60 1.67 40.37 -4.53
CA ASP A 60 1.73 39.29 -5.53
C ASP A 60 2.76 39.68 -6.62
N ASP A 61 4.05 39.59 -6.27
CA ASP A 61 5.17 39.86 -7.19
C ASP A 61 5.76 38.52 -7.67
N ASP A 62 5.75 38.28 -8.98
CA ASP A 62 6.24 37.05 -9.63
C ASP A 62 7.72 36.78 -9.30
N SER A 63 8.54 37.80 -9.14
CA SER A 63 9.94 37.65 -8.78
C SER A 63 10.14 37.10 -7.38
N ARG A 64 9.30 37.49 -6.41
CA ARG A 64 9.29 36.97 -5.05
C ARG A 64 8.77 35.54 -4.99
N TYR A 65 7.70 35.24 -5.73
CA TYR A 65 7.20 33.88 -5.80
C TYR A 65 8.28 32.91 -6.29
N ALA A 66 9.04 33.26 -7.32
CA ALA A 66 10.14 32.43 -7.82
C ALA A 66 11.26 32.23 -6.77
N ALA A 67 11.53 33.24 -5.93
CA ALA A 67 12.49 33.13 -4.83
C ALA A 67 11.96 32.23 -3.69
N ASP A 68 10.70 32.40 -3.32
CA ASP A 68 10.04 31.60 -2.26
C ASP A 68 9.86 30.14 -2.69
N LEU A 69 9.56 29.89 -3.97
CA LEU A 69 9.48 28.55 -4.54
C LEU A 69 10.86 27.85 -4.52
N ARG A 70 11.95 28.57 -4.78
CA ARG A 70 13.30 28.02 -4.63
C ARG A 70 13.60 27.63 -3.19
N LYS A 71 13.25 28.47 -2.21
CA LYS A 71 13.41 28.16 -0.78
C LYS A 71 12.55 26.96 -0.38
N PHE A 72 11.29 26.92 -0.84
CA PHE A 72 10.41 25.78 -0.60
C PHE A 72 11.01 24.49 -1.16
N ASN A 73 11.46 24.48 -2.40
CA ASN A 73 12.07 23.32 -3.04
C ASN A 73 13.36 22.90 -2.31
N SER A 74 14.22 23.85 -1.93
CA SER A 74 15.42 23.53 -1.13
C SER A 74 15.09 22.88 0.21
N SER A 75 14.12 23.43 0.93
CA SER A 75 13.62 22.82 2.17
C SER A 75 12.99 21.44 1.92
N TRP A 76 12.23 21.28 0.83
CA TRP A 76 11.66 20.01 0.45
C TRP A 76 12.71 18.93 0.17
N TYR A 77 13.80 19.25 -0.52
CA TYR A 77 14.86 18.26 -0.78
C TYR A 77 15.45 17.69 0.51
N VAL A 78 15.63 18.52 1.55
CA VAL A 78 16.09 18.05 2.87
C VAL A 78 15.05 17.13 3.52
N VAL A 79 13.78 17.54 3.53
CA VAL A 79 12.69 16.74 4.08
C VAL A 79 12.53 15.42 3.31
N ALA A 80 12.57 15.49 1.97
CA ALA A 80 12.48 14.31 1.09
C ALA A 80 13.63 13.33 1.31
N PHE A 81 14.84 13.82 1.56
CA PHE A 81 15.98 12.97 1.90
C PHE A 81 15.70 12.15 3.16
N PHE A 82 15.24 12.78 4.25
CA PHE A 82 14.92 12.07 5.48
C PHE A 82 13.75 11.06 5.30
N HIS A 83 12.72 11.43 4.52
CA HIS A 83 11.63 10.49 4.19
C HIS A 83 12.15 9.30 3.37
N SER A 84 13.02 9.54 2.39
CA SER A 84 13.59 8.49 1.55
C SER A 84 14.46 7.54 2.36
N VAL A 85 15.33 8.06 3.23
CA VAL A 85 16.15 7.25 4.13
C VAL A 85 15.27 6.41 5.04
N ASN A 86 14.25 6.99 5.65
CA ASN A 86 13.33 6.27 6.53
C ASN A 86 12.55 5.17 5.78
N ALA A 87 12.02 5.48 4.60
CA ALA A 87 11.24 4.53 3.81
C ALA A 87 12.10 3.38 3.28
N VAL A 88 13.31 3.67 2.79
CA VAL A 88 14.26 2.64 2.33
C VAL A 88 14.76 1.78 3.50
N SER A 89 15.04 2.38 4.67
CA SER A 89 15.46 1.63 5.86
C SER A 89 14.40 0.65 6.33
N ASN A 90 13.10 1.00 6.22
CA ASN A 90 11.99 0.09 6.49
C ASN A 90 12.08 -1.19 5.66
N LEU A 91 12.19 -1.06 4.33
CA LEU A 91 12.32 -2.21 3.43
C LEU A 91 13.61 -2.98 3.69
N TYR A 92 14.74 -2.29 3.82
CA TYR A 92 16.04 -2.92 4.06
C TYR A 92 16.06 -3.76 5.34
N ILE A 93 15.53 -3.22 6.45
CA ILE A 93 15.46 -3.93 7.73
C ILE A 93 14.55 -5.16 7.59
N ALA A 94 13.35 -5.01 7.06
CA ALA A 94 12.41 -6.11 6.88
C ALA A 94 13.01 -7.21 6.02
N THR A 95 13.51 -6.88 4.82
CA THR A 95 14.10 -7.85 3.88
C THR A 95 15.32 -8.54 4.47
N LYS A 96 16.19 -7.80 5.18
CA LYS A 96 17.37 -8.40 5.83
C LYS A 96 16.97 -9.47 6.84
N TYR A 97 16.05 -9.18 7.75
CA TYR A 97 15.63 -10.16 8.76
C TYR A 97 14.79 -11.28 8.18
N VAL A 98 13.96 -11.03 7.18
CA VAL A 98 13.22 -12.07 6.47
C VAL A 98 14.18 -13.02 5.76
N TYR A 99 15.24 -12.52 5.14
CA TYR A 99 16.20 -13.33 4.41
C TYR A 99 17.10 -14.20 5.31
N TYR A 100 17.54 -13.67 6.45
CA TYR A 100 18.54 -14.35 7.30
C TYR A 100 17.93 -15.09 8.50
N ASP A 101 16.79 -14.64 9.03
CA ASP A 101 16.29 -15.11 10.32
C ASP A 101 14.91 -15.77 10.25
N ILE A 102 14.18 -15.67 9.12
CA ILE A 102 12.85 -16.26 8.96
C ILE A 102 12.88 -17.30 7.84
N TYR A 103 12.81 -18.57 8.20
CA TYR A 103 12.80 -19.67 7.22
C TYR A 103 11.40 -20.03 6.73
N HIS A 104 10.35 -19.70 7.50
CA HIS A 104 8.97 -20.01 7.11
C HIS A 104 8.45 -19.00 6.07
N PRO A 105 8.17 -19.45 4.82
CA PRO A 105 7.83 -18.53 3.71
C PRO A 105 6.57 -17.72 3.95
N GLY A 106 5.55 -18.27 4.63
CA GLY A 106 4.32 -17.55 4.94
C GLY A 106 4.53 -16.40 5.92
N ILE A 107 5.37 -16.58 6.96
CA ILE A 107 5.70 -15.53 7.93
C ILE A 107 6.51 -14.44 7.23
N GLY A 108 7.54 -14.82 6.45
CA GLY A 108 8.35 -13.89 5.69
C GLY A 108 7.51 -13.05 4.73
N THR A 109 6.62 -13.68 3.96
CA THR A 109 5.72 -12.97 3.03
C THR A 109 4.82 -11.96 3.74
N MET A 110 4.28 -12.30 4.91
CA MET A 110 3.42 -11.38 5.69
C MET A 110 4.20 -10.16 6.18
N VAL A 111 5.43 -10.34 6.65
CA VAL A 111 6.30 -9.25 7.10
C VAL A 111 6.69 -8.35 5.94
N GLU A 112 7.12 -8.92 4.80
CA GLU A 112 7.49 -8.17 3.60
C GLU A 112 6.31 -7.38 3.03
N LEU A 113 5.14 -8.01 2.92
CA LEU A 113 3.94 -7.33 2.44
C LEU A 113 3.58 -6.14 3.34
N HIS A 114 3.67 -6.30 4.66
CA HIS A 114 3.44 -5.22 5.60
C HIS A 114 4.48 -4.10 5.46
N ALA A 115 5.76 -4.44 5.29
CA ALA A 115 6.82 -3.46 5.07
C ALA A 115 6.62 -2.66 3.77
N VAL A 116 6.21 -3.31 2.68
CA VAL A 116 5.86 -2.65 1.41
C VAL A 116 4.65 -1.72 1.59
N ILE A 117 3.61 -2.16 2.29
CA ILE A 117 2.44 -1.33 2.58
C ILE A 117 2.84 -0.07 3.36
N VAL A 118 3.66 -0.22 4.41
CA VAL A 118 4.13 0.91 5.23
C VAL A 118 5.05 1.83 4.42
N PHE A 119 5.93 1.27 3.57
CA PHE A 119 6.75 2.06 2.64
C PHE A 119 5.90 2.95 1.74
N LEU A 120 4.87 2.39 1.10
CA LEU A 120 3.96 3.13 0.23
C LEU A 120 3.15 4.18 1.00
N LYS A 121 2.72 3.86 2.22
CA LYS A 121 2.04 4.82 3.10
C LYS A 121 2.96 5.97 3.53
N CYS A 122 4.22 5.71 3.87
CA CYS A 122 5.21 6.74 4.18
C CYS A 122 5.42 7.68 2.99
N ALA A 123 5.59 7.13 1.80
CA ALA A 123 5.75 7.91 0.57
C ALA A 123 4.52 8.78 0.27
N SER A 124 3.33 8.20 0.35
CA SER A 124 2.07 8.93 0.14
C SER A 124 1.86 10.04 1.17
N TYR A 125 2.15 9.77 2.45
CA TYR A 125 2.06 10.77 3.52
C TYR A 125 2.99 11.96 3.26
N ALA A 126 4.24 11.71 2.89
CA ALA A 126 5.23 12.73 2.60
C ALA A 126 4.84 13.59 1.39
N LEU A 127 4.42 12.97 0.27
CA LEU A 127 4.06 13.66 -0.97
C LEU A 127 2.81 14.52 -0.79
N THR A 128 1.77 13.99 -0.18
CA THR A 128 0.52 14.73 0.06
C THR A 128 0.76 15.92 1.00
N ASN A 129 1.51 15.74 2.10
CA ASN A 129 1.81 16.85 3.01
C ASN A 129 2.72 17.90 2.37
N ARG A 130 3.61 17.53 1.44
CA ARG A 130 4.34 18.50 0.60
C ARG A 130 3.37 19.42 -0.16
N ASP A 131 2.39 18.81 -0.85
CA ASP A 131 1.46 19.58 -1.69
C ASP A 131 0.54 20.46 -0.85
N LEU A 132 0.06 19.95 0.29
CA LEU A 132 -0.72 20.72 1.26
C LEU A 132 0.10 21.87 1.87
N ARG A 133 1.38 21.66 2.17
CA ARG A 133 2.30 22.69 2.66
C ARG A 133 2.55 23.76 1.61
N HIS A 134 2.71 23.36 0.33
CA HIS A 134 2.83 24.31 -0.78
C HIS A 134 1.57 25.16 -0.89
N ALA A 135 0.39 24.55 -0.86
CA ALA A 135 -0.89 25.27 -0.90
C ALA A 135 -1.09 26.21 0.29
N TYR A 136 -0.64 25.81 1.49
CA TYR A 136 -0.68 26.64 2.70
C TYR A 136 0.21 27.89 2.60
N LEU A 137 1.39 27.75 2.04
CA LEU A 137 2.33 28.87 1.87
C LEU A 137 1.97 29.79 0.68
N HIS A 138 1.37 29.23 -0.38
CA HIS A 138 1.07 29.94 -1.64
C HIS A 138 -0.40 29.72 -2.06
N PRO A 139 -1.40 30.18 -1.28
CA PRO A 139 -2.82 29.88 -1.51
C PRO A 139 -3.35 30.43 -2.85
N LYS A 140 -2.82 31.56 -3.34
CA LYS A 140 -3.22 32.15 -4.62
C LYS A 140 -2.72 31.40 -5.86
N ARG A 141 -1.65 30.63 -5.71
CA ARG A 141 -0.98 29.90 -6.81
C ARG A 141 -1.25 28.39 -6.76
N ALA A 142 -1.75 27.90 -5.65
CA ALA A 142 -2.20 26.52 -5.52
C ALA A 142 -3.55 26.36 -6.23
N GLY A 143 -3.71 25.24 -6.94
CA GLY A 143 -5.02 24.86 -7.47
C GLY A 143 -6.06 24.64 -6.38
N PRO A 144 -7.35 24.60 -6.71
CA PRO A 144 -8.41 24.37 -5.73
C PRO A 144 -8.22 23.01 -5.07
N LEU A 145 -8.15 23.01 -3.73
CA LEU A 145 -8.15 21.79 -2.94
C LEU A 145 -9.58 21.23 -2.85
N PRO A 146 -9.75 19.91 -2.72
CA PRO A 146 -11.06 19.30 -2.48
C PRO A 146 -11.76 19.96 -1.29
N GLU A 147 -13.06 20.25 -1.40
CA GLU A 147 -13.87 20.91 -0.37
C GLU A 147 -13.79 20.16 0.98
N LEU A 148 -13.72 18.83 0.92
CA LEU A 148 -13.57 17.98 2.10
C LEU A 148 -12.34 18.34 2.95
N TYR A 149 -11.26 18.83 2.35
CA TYR A 149 -10.02 19.20 3.06
C TYR A 149 -10.16 20.49 3.87
N SER A 150 -11.21 21.30 3.65
CA SER A 150 -11.48 22.50 4.45
C SER A 150 -11.77 22.18 5.91
N THR A 151 -12.28 20.96 6.19
CA THR A 151 -12.61 20.53 7.55
C THR A 151 -11.38 20.16 8.39
N CYS A 152 -10.22 19.91 7.75
CA CYS A 152 -8.96 19.61 8.41
C CYS A 152 -7.78 20.14 7.57
N SER A 153 -7.64 21.47 7.56
CA SER A 153 -6.62 22.15 6.76
C SER A 153 -5.20 21.94 7.33
N TYR A 154 -4.19 22.06 6.44
CA TYR A 154 -2.79 22.07 6.87
C TYR A 154 -2.50 23.33 7.72
N PRO A 155 -1.76 23.24 8.84
CA PRO A 155 -1.05 22.06 9.39
C PRO A 155 -1.86 21.21 10.38
N GLN A 156 -3.15 21.45 10.59
CA GLN A 156 -3.99 20.74 11.59
C GLN A 156 -4.16 19.24 11.28
N ASN A 157 -4.01 18.84 10.01
CA ASN A 157 -4.04 17.44 9.58
C ASN A 157 -2.86 16.63 10.14
N ILE A 158 -1.76 17.28 10.54
CA ILE A 158 -0.58 16.63 11.11
C ILE A 158 -0.81 16.41 12.60
N ASN A 159 -1.56 15.37 12.92
CA ASN A 159 -1.81 14.95 14.29
C ASN A 159 -1.77 13.41 14.40
N PHE A 160 -1.47 12.91 15.58
CA PHE A 160 -1.30 11.49 15.85
C PHE A 160 -2.57 10.67 15.57
N ARG A 161 -3.75 11.21 15.87
CA ARG A 161 -5.03 10.53 15.62
C ARG A 161 -5.27 10.31 14.13
N ASN A 162 -4.94 11.29 13.28
CA ASN A 162 -5.06 11.19 11.84
C ASN A 162 -4.07 10.15 11.27
N LEU A 163 -2.83 10.16 11.79
CA LEU A 163 -1.82 9.15 11.44
C LEU A 163 -2.28 7.73 11.77
N CYS A 164 -2.78 7.49 12.99
CA CYS A 164 -3.29 6.19 13.41
C CYS A 164 -4.47 5.74 12.55
N TYR A 165 -5.39 6.64 12.22
CA TYR A 165 -6.48 6.32 11.33
C TYR A 165 -5.97 5.95 9.94
N PHE A 166 -5.04 6.71 9.36
CA PHE A 166 -4.41 6.40 8.08
C PHE A 166 -3.67 5.07 8.10
N TRP A 167 -2.98 4.74 9.19
CA TRP A 167 -2.30 3.45 9.31
C TRP A 167 -3.26 2.26 9.13
N TRP A 168 -4.41 2.30 9.80
CA TRP A 168 -5.40 1.24 9.72
C TRP A 168 -6.31 1.31 8.48
N ALA A 169 -6.49 2.49 7.89
CA ALA A 169 -7.37 2.67 6.73
C ALA A 169 -6.93 1.78 5.55
N PRO A 170 -7.87 1.10 4.89
CA PRO A 170 -7.61 0.22 3.75
C PRO A 170 -7.30 1.02 2.47
N THR A 171 -6.40 1.97 2.58
CA THR A 171 -5.92 2.80 1.48
C THR A 171 -4.43 3.03 1.61
N LEU A 172 -3.75 3.19 0.49
CA LEU A 172 -2.33 3.55 0.44
C LEU A 172 -2.14 5.06 0.23
N VAL A 173 -3.21 5.76 -0.16
CA VAL A 173 -3.18 7.20 -0.42
C VAL A 173 -3.60 7.97 0.84
N TYR A 174 -2.70 8.82 1.32
CA TYR A 174 -3.02 9.70 2.45
C TYR A 174 -3.94 10.84 1.99
N GLN A 175 -4.94 11.10 2.80
CA GLN A 175 -5.81 12.27 2.70
C GLN A 175 -6.01 12.87 4.10
N PRO A 176 -6.08 14.21 4.24
CA PRO A 176 -6.37 14.86 5.53
C PRO A 176 -7.68 14.41 6.15
N VAL A 177 -8.67 14.15 5.31
CA VAL A 177 -10.01 13.68 5.69
C VAL A 177 -10.45 12.61 4.71
N TYR A 178 -11.07 11.57 5.21
CA TYR A 178 -11.68 10.51 4.44
C TYR A 178 -13.21 10.56 4.56
N PRO A 179 -13.97 10.24 3.50
CA PRO A 179 -15.41 10.06 3.60
C PRO A 179 -15.72 8.94 4.60
N ARG A 180 -16.75 9.14 5.42
CA ARG A 180 -17.13 8.18 6.46
C ARG A 180 -18.57 7.74 6.34
N SER A 181 -18.84 6.45 6.63
CA SER A 181 -20.20 5.96 6.82
C SER A 181 -20.74 6.32 8.21
N SER A 182 -22.05 6.43 8.34
CA SER A 182 -22.72 6.89 9.56
C SER A 182 -22.69 5.87 10.71
N HIS A 183 -22.66 4.59 10.41
CA HIS A 183 -22.70 3.50 11.40
C HIS A 183 -22.01 2.24 10.88
N ILE A 184 -21.64 1.33 11.82
CA ILE A 184 -21.02 0.04 11.52
C ILE A 184 -22.10 -1.02 11.41
N ARG A 185 -22.15 -1.72 10.29
CA ARG A 185 -23.07 -2.86 10.07
C ARG A 185 -22.39 -4.17 10.46
N TRP A 186 -22.50 -4.57 11.71
CA TRP A 186 -21.82 -5.76 12.22
C TRP A 186 -22.18 -7.05 11.48
N SER A 187 -23.42 -7.21 11.03
CA SER A 187 -23.83 -8.36 10.21
C SER A 187 -23.04 -8.44 8.89
N PHE A 188 -22.75 -7.30 8.28
CA PHE A 188 -21.91 -7.21 7.10
C PHE A 188 -20.46 -7.61 7.43
N VAL A 189 -19.90 -7.15 8.56
CA VAL A 189 -18.54 -7.49 8.99
C VAL A 189 -18.40 -9.00 9.18
N PHE A 190 -19.31 -9.62 9.92
CA PHE A 190 -19.29 -11.07 10.16
C PHE A 190 -19.44 -11.88 8.87
N LYS A 191 -20.32 -11.45 7.95
CA LYS A 191 -20.45 -12.07 6.63
C LYS A 191 -19.13 -12.03 5.86
N ARG A 192 -18.47 -10.86 5.80
CA ARG A 192 -17.18 -10.69 5.11
C ARG A 192 -16.05 -11.50 5.75
N LEU A 193 -16.01 -11.60 7.07
CA LEU A 193 -15.03 -12.43 7.77
C LEU A 193 -15.27 -13.93 7.51
N ALA A 194 -16.52 -14.38 7.46
CA ALA A 194 -16.86 -15.75 7.11
C ALA A 194 -16.45 -16.07 5.65
N GLU A 195 -16.63 -15.15 4.71
CA GLU A 195 -16.16 -15.29 3.32
C GLU A 195 -14.62 -15.41 3.26
N VAL A 196 -13.90 -14.60 4.02
CA VAL A 196 -12.42 -14.71 4.11
C VAL A 196 -12.04 -16.10 4.61
N GLY A 197 -12.62 -16.55 5.72
CA GLY A 197 -12.37 -17.88 6.29
C GLY A 197 -12.66 -19.01 5.30
N GLY A 198 -13.81 -18.96 4.62
CA GLY A 198 -14.19 -19.94 3.61
C GLY A 198 -13.22 -20.00 2.43
N LEU A 199 -12.83 -18.83 1.90
CA LEU A 199 -11.88 -18.75 0.79
C LEU A 199 -10.48 -19.23 1.19
N LEU A 200 -10.01 -18.92 2.40
CA LEU A 200 -8.73 -19.43 2.90
C LEU A 200 -8.75 -20.95 3.05
N ILE A 201 -9.86 -21.54 3.53
CA ILE A 201 -10.02 -23.01 3.59
C ILE A 201 -9.96 -23.60 2.18
N VAL A 202 -10.63 -23.00 1.19
CA VAL A 202 -10.61 -23.45 -0.20
C VAL A 202 -9.18 -23.41 -0.76
N ILE A 203 -8.44 -22.30 -0.56
CA ILE A 203 -7.04 -22.19 -0.96
C ILE A 203 -6.20 -23.27 -0.29
N TRP A 204 -6.38 -23.48 1.00
CA TRP A 204 -5.62 -24.48 1.73
C TRP A 204 -5.90 -25.90 1.20
N ILE A 205 -7.18 -26.27 0.95
CA ILE A 205 -7.55 -27.57 0.37
C ILE A 205 -6.91 -27.70 -1.04
N ALA A 206 -7.03 -26.70 -1.91
CA ALA A 206 -6.47 -26.73 -3.25
C ALA A 206 -4.93 -26.90 -3.21
N SER A 207 -4.27 -26.21 -2.31
CA SER A 207 -2.81 -26.29 -2.14
C SER A 207 -2.37 -27.66 -1.59
N ALA A 208 -3.02 -28.14 -0.51
CA ALA A 208 -2.63 -29.36 0.16
C ALA A 208 -3.01 -30.63 -0.61
N GLN A 209 -4.18 -30.66 -1.28
CA GLN A 209 -4.68 -31.84 -1.94
C GLN A 209 -4.28 -31.97 -3.41
N TYR A 210 -3.97 -30.85 -4.08
CA TYR A 210 -3.66 -30.85 -5.51
C TYR A 210 -2.26 -30.31 -5.82
N ALA A 211 -1.89 -29.13 -5.32
CA ALA A 211 -0.61 -28.52 -5.66
C ALA A 211 0.58 -29.26 -5.05
N ALA A 212 0.53 -29.61 -3.76
CA ALA A 212 1.64 -30.25 -3.08
C ALA A 212 1.95 -31.64 -3.62
N PRO A 213 0.98 -32.58 -3.82
CA PRO A 213 1.26 -33.86 -4.45
C PRO A 213 1.76 -33.74 -5.89
N LEU A 214 1.22 -32.77 -6.66
CA LEU A 214 1.67 -32.54 -8.03
C LEU A 214 3.13 -32.09 -8.07
N LEU A 215 3.55 -31.20 -7.16
CA LEU A 215 4.95 -30.76 -7.02
C LEU A 215 5.87 -31.92 -6.64
N GLN A 216 5.51 -32.69 -5.61
CA GLN A 216 6.32 -33.85 -5.16
C GLN A 216 6.55 -34.85 -6.28
N ASN A 217 5.49 -35.22 -7.00
CA ASN A 217 5.58 -36.15 -8.12
C ASN A 217 6.27 -35.55 -9.36
N SER A 218 6.49 -34.25 -9.42
CA SER A 218 7.12 -33.57 -10.55
C SER A 218 8.64 -33.61 -10.47
N LEU A 219 9.23 -33.74 -9.28
CA LEU A 219 10.68 -33.75 -9.09
C LEU A 219 11.35 -34.88 -9.88
N GLU A 220 10.81 -36.09 -9.81
CA GLU A 220 11.34 -37.25 -10.57
C GLU A 220 11.23 -37.06 -12.08
N THR A 221 10.14 -36.46 -12.56
CA THR A 221 9.92 -36.20 -14.00
C THR A 221 10.84 -35.10 -14.52
N MET A 222 11.20 -34.12 -13.71
CA MET A 222 12.19 -33.09 -14.09
C MET A 222 13.57 -33.68 -14.31
N LEU A 223 13.95 -34.70 -13.54
CA LEU A 223 15.24 -35.40 -13.71
C LEU A 223 15.33 -36.18 -15.03
N THR A 224 14.21 -36.61 -15.60
CA THR A 224 14.16 -37.34 -16.88
C THR A 224 14.15 -36.43 -18.12
N LEU A 225 14.09 -35.09 -17.95
CA LEU A 225 14.07 -34.08 -19.03
C LEU A 225 12.99 -34.32 -20.12
N ASN A 226 11.88 -34.97 -19.76
CA ASN A 226 10.78 -35.19 -20.69
C ASN A 226 9.90 -33.92 -20.79
N PHE A 227 10.14 -33.13 -21.84
CA PHE A 227 9.49 -31.84 -22.05
C PHE A 227 7.96 -31.92 -22.10
N THR A 228 7.39 -32.96 -22.70
CA THR A 228 5.93 -33.14 -22.77
C THR A 228 5.32 -33.33 -21.39
N SER A 229 5.91 -34.16 -20.56
CA SER A 229 5.45 -34.40 -19.19
C SER A 229 5.67 -33.18 -18.30
N ILE A 230 6.75 -32.43 -18.49
CA ILE A 230 7.03 -31.19 -17.78
C ILE A 230 5.95 -30.13 -18.15
N ALA A 231 5.67 -29.96 -19.45
CA ALA A 231 4.63 -28.99 -19.90
C ALA A 231 3.26 -29.34 -19.35
N GLU A 232 2.86 -30.61 -19.35
CA GLU A 232 1.59 -31.04 -18.76
C GLU A 232 1.50 -30.70 -17.27
N ARG A 233 2.57 -30.94 -16.51
CA ARG A 233 2.59 -30.64 -15.05
C ARG A 233 2.58 -29.15 -14.77
N VAL A 234 3.31 -28.36 -15.55
CA VAL A 234 3.30 -26.88 -15.44
C VAL A 234 1.91 -26.35 -15.73
N MET A 235 1.22 -26.84 -16.75
CA MET A 235 -0.16 -26.41 -17.04
C MET A 235 -1.14 -26.79 -15.91
N LYS A 236 -1.05 -27.99 -15.35
CA LYS A 236 -1.87 -28.40 -14.20
C LYS A 236 -1.60 -27.52 -12.98
N LEU A 237 -0.33 -27.25 -12.67
CA LEU A 237 0.05 -26.40 -11.54
C LEU A 237 -0.39 -24.94 -11.75
N SER A 238 -0.26 -24.42 -12.98
CA SER A 238 -0.71 -23.07 -13.34
C SER A 238 -2.21 -22.91 -13.14
N THR A 239 -3.02 -23.90 -13.51
CA THR A 239 -4.46 -23.87 -13.29
C THR A 239 -4.81 -23.78 -11.81
N ILE A 240 -4.16 -24.58 -10.95
CA ILE A 240 -4.36 -24.54 -9.51
C ILE A 240 -3.90 -23.19 -8.95
N SER A 241 -2.76 -22.67 -9.40
CA SER A 241 -2.21 -21.39 -8.96
C SER A 241 -3.13 -20.23 -9.31
N VAL A 242 -3.68 -20.18 -10.53
CA VAL A 242 -4.65 -19.15 -10.94
C VAL A 242 -5.92 -19.23 -10.09
N PHE A 243 -6.43 -20.42 -9.83
CA PHE A 243 -7.59 -20.62 -8.97
C PHE A 243 -7.33 -20.10 -7.53
N CYS A 244 -6.20 -20.49 -6.93
CA CYS A 244 -5.80 -20.00 -5.60
C CYS A 244 -5.61 -18.47 -5.59
N TRP A 245 -5.01 -17.92 -6.67
CA TRP A 245 -4.83 -16.48 -6.80
C TRP A 245 -6.18 -15.74 -6.85
N LEU A 246 -7.16 -16.22 -7.64
CA LEU A 246 -8.49 -15.65 -7.70
C LEU A 246 -9.20 -15.69 -6.35
N CYS A 247 -9.15 -16.84 -5.65
CA CYS A 247 -9.68 -16.97 -4.31
C CYS A 247 -9.01 -15.97 -3.34
N GLY A 248 -7.68 -15.84 -3.40
CA GLY A 248 -6.91 -14.88 -2.60
C GLY A 248 -7.26 -13.43 -2.92
N PHE A 249 -7.43 -13.12 -4.20
CA PHE A 249 -7.86 -11.79 -4.65
C PHE A 249 -9.22 -11.41 -4.04
N PHE A 250 -10.23 -12.28 -4.15
CA PHE A 250 -11.55 -12.01 -3.58
C PHE A 250 -11.53 -12.01 -2.05
N ALA A 251 -10.75 -12.89 -1.42
CA ALA A 251 -10.58 -12.88 0.03
C ALA A 251 -10.03 -11.54 0.53
N LEU A 252 -9.04 -10.98 -0.17
CA LEU A 252 -8.41 -9.71 0.21
C LEU A 252 -9.28 -8.51 -0.17
N PHE A 253 -9.50 -8.29 -1.48
CA PHE A 253 -10.10 -7.05 -1.99
C PHE A 253 -11.60 -6.98 -1.76
N GLN A 254 -12.33 -8.08 -1.93
CA GLN A 254 -13.78 -8.09 -1.77
C GLN A 254 -14.20 -8.27 -0.30
N SER A 255 -13.47 -9.05 0.49
CA SER A 255 -13.93 -9.44 1.80
C SER A 255 -13.14 -8.80 2.94
N ALA A 256 -11.82 -8.99 3.02
CA ALA A 256 -11.01 -8.48 4.14
C ALA A 256 -10.96 -6.94 4.17
N LEU A 257 -10.66 -6.28 3.03
CA LEU A 257 -10.61 -4.81 2.99
C LEU A 257 -11.98 -4.17 3.23
N ASN A 258 -13.08 -4.80 2.77
CA ASN A 258 -14.43 -4.31 3.04
C ASN A 258 -14.84 -4.52 4.51
N ALA A 259 -14.45 -5.62 5.16
CA ALA A 259 -14.65 -5.80 6.59
C ALA A 259 -13.91 -4.74 7.40
N LEU A 260 -12.64 -4.50 7.07
CA LEU A 260 -11.83 -3.47 7.71
C LEU A 260 -12.40 -2.06 7.49
N ALA A 261 -12.81 -1.74 6.26
CA ALA A 261 -13.44 -0.47 5.92
C ALA A 261 -14.75 -0.24 6.71
N GLU A 262 -15.55 -1.28 6.91
CA GLU A 262 -16.79 -1.20 7.69
C GLU A 262 -16.50 -0.89 9.17
N VAL A 263 -15.55 -1.59 9.78
CA VAL A 263 -15.14 -1.37 11.19
C VAL A 263 -14.58 0.04 11.39
N LEU A 264 -13.83 0.56 10.42
CA LEU A 264 -13.26 1.91 10.45
C LEU A 264 -14.24 2.99 9.98
N THR A 265 -15.47 2.65 9.62
CA THR A 265 -16.44 3.56 8.98
C THR A 265 -15.88 4.26 7.74
N PHE A 266 -14.95 3.61 7.03
CA PHE A 266 -14.30 4.14 5.83
C PHE A 266 -15.26 4.09 4.63
N GLY A 267 -15.48 5.22 3.97
CA GLY A 267 -16.52 5.35 2.93
C GLY A 267 -16.04 5.05 1.51
N ASP A 268 -14.76 5.26 1.20
CA ASP A 268 -14.19 5.01 -0.13
C ASP A 268 -13.79 3.53 -0.27
N ARG A 269 -14.68 2.71 -0.83
CA ARG A 269 -14.57 1.24 -0.88
C ARG A 269 -14.39 0.68 -2.28
N GLU A 270 -14.04 1.51 -3.24
CA GLU A 270 -13.74 1.04 -4.58
C GLU A 270 -12.29 0.52 -4.69
N PHE A 271 -12.03 -0.67 -4.14
CA PHE A 271 -10.69 -1.26 -4.13
C PHE A 271 -10.25 -1.79 -5.49
N TYR A 272 -11.19 -2.17 -6.37
CA TYR A 272 -10.95 -2.64 -7.73
C TYR A 272 -12.14 -2.30 -8.65
N GLY A 273 -11.93 -2.35 -9.96
CA GLY A 273 -12.99 -2.25 -10.98
C GLY A 273 -13.15 -3.56 -11.75
N ASP A 274 -13.90 -3.55 -12.83
CA ASP A 274 -14.20 -4.73 -13.66
C ASP A 274 -13.01 -5.10 -14.55
N TRP A 275 -11.86 -5.43 -13.92
CA TRP A 275 -10.59 -5.73 -14.59
C TRP A 275 -10.67 -6.95 -15.52
N TRP A 276 -11.62 -7.84 -15.29
CA TRP A 276 -11.89 -9.02 -16.14
C TRP A 276 -12.62 -8.69 -17.45
N ASN A 277 -13.20 -7.51 -17.59
CA ASN A 277 -13.95 -7.06 -18.76
C ASN A 277 -13.36 -5.76 -19.34
N VAL A 278 -12.07 -5.70 -19.51
CA VAL A 278 -11.37 -4.53 -20.05
C VAL A 278 -10.80 -4.79 -21.44
N SER A 279 -10.82 -3.78 -22.29
CA SER A 279 -10.36 -3.87 -23.68
C SER A 279 -8.88 -3.55 -23.88
N SER A 280 -8.18 -3.05 -22.84
CA SER A 280 -6.76 -2.67 -22.95
C SER A 280 -5.95 -3.08 -21.71
N ILE A 281 -4.68 -3.41 -21.93
CA ILE A 281 -3.71 -3.71 -20.86
C ILE A 281 -3.57 -2.54 -19.90
N ARG A 282 -3.60 -1.31 -20.41
CA ARG A 282 -3.52 -0.10 -19.56
C ARG A 282 -4.71 -0.04 -18.60
N THR A 283 -5.92 -0.26 -19.09
CA THR A 283 -7.14 -0.26 -18.26
C THR A 283 -7.11 -1.40 -17.27
N TYR A 284 -6.61 -2.60 -17.65
CA TYR A 284 -6.40 -3.71 -16.73
C TYR A 284 -5.57 -3.28 -15.52
N TRP A 285 -4.37 -2.71 -15.74
CA TRP A 285 -3.47 -2.31 -14.67
C TRP A 285 -4.01 -1.18 -13.77
N THR A 286 -4.89 -0.35 -14.27
CA THR A 286 -5.51 0.73 -13.48
C THR A 286 -6.76 0.29 -12.73
N THR A 287 -7.42 -0.80 -13.13
CA THR A 287 -8.70 -1.24 -12.56
C THR A 287 -8.57 -2.41 -11.59
N TRP A 288 -7.62 -3.35 -11.79
CA TRP A 288 -7.50 -4.52 -10.93
C TRP A 288 -7.09 -4.17 -9.49
N ASN A 289 -6.38 -3.09 -9.29
CA ASN A 289 -5.97 -2.59 -7.97
C ASN A 289 -5.97 -1.06 -7.95
N LYS A 290 -7.14 -0.47 -7.68
CA LYS A 290 -7.30 0.99 -7.60
C LYS A 290 -6.50 1.61 -6.46
N VAL A 291 -6.27 0.88 -5.38
CA VAL A 291 -5.49 1.35 -4.22
C VAL A 291 -4.03 1.64 -4.62
N SER A 292 -3.42 0.77 -5.42
CA SER A 292 -2.03 0.98 -5.91
C SER A 292 -1.96 1.99 -7.06
N SER A 293 -2.94 2.00 -7.97
CA SER A 293 -2.93 2.93 -9.10
C SER A 293 -3.07 4.39 -8.67
N ALA A 294 -3.81 4.66 -7.61
CA ALA A 294 -3.95 6.01 -7.06
C ALA A 294 -2.60 6.58 -6.58
N ILE A 295 -1.71 5.76 -6.00
CA ILE A 295 -0.35 6.19 -5.63
C ILE A 295 0.47 6.58 -6.85
N SER A 296 0.40 5.79 -7.93
CA SER A 296 1.16 6.06 -9.15
C SER A 296 0.80 7.42 -9.72
N VAL A 297 -0.48 7.76 -9.76
CA VAL A 297 -0.95 9.07 -10.23
C VAL A 297 -0.42 10.19 -9.33
N HIS A 298 -0.50 10.05 -7.99
CA HIS A 298 0.01 11.05 -7.06
C HIS A 298 1.53 11.23 -7.15
N ALA A 299 2.29 10.14 -7.24
CA ALA A 299 3.74 10.20 -7.37
C ALA A 299 4.18 10.90 -8.67
N PHE A 300 3.49 10.62 -9.80
CA PHE A 300 3.78 11.25 -11.09
C PHE A 300 3.40 12.74 -11.14
N THR A 301 2.33 13.16 -10.46
CA THR A 301 1.91 14.56 -10.41
C THR A 301 2.73 15.39 -9.41
N ALA A 302 3.28 14.76 -8.38
CA ALA A 302 4.11 15.41 -7.36
C ALA A 302 5.58 15.61 -7.76
N LEU A 303 6.06 14.93 -8.81
CA LEU A 303 7.37 15.24 -9.40
C LEU A 303 7.33 16.64 -10.00
N PRO A 304 8.31 17.55 -9.68
CA PRO A 304 8.40 18.81 -10.35
C PRO A 304 8.50 18.53 -11.86
N ARG A 305 7.49 18.98 -12.61
CA ARG A 305 7.59 18.93 -14.08
C ARG A 305 8.88 19.68 -14.44
N PRO A 306 9.82 19.07 -15.18
CA PRO A 306 10.91 19.85 -15.73
C PRO A 306 10.24 20.99 -16.48
N LEU A 307 10.73 22.20 -16.27
CA LEU A 307 10.30 23.40 -17.03
C LEU A 307 10.36 23.01 -18.51
N SER A 308 9.25 22.51 -19.02
CA SER A 308 9.11 22.24 -20.44
C SER A 308 9.14 23.61 -21.08
N LEU A 309 10.23 23.87 -21.83
CA LEU A 309 10.29 24.85 -22.86
C LEU A 309 8.91 24.97 -23.50
N SER A 310 8.35 26.16 -23.40
CA SER A 310 7.15 26.56 -24.11
C SER A 310 7.29 26.16 -25.59
N SER A 311 6.64 25.09 -25.99
CA SER A 311 6.29 24.94 -27.40
C SER A 311 4.89 25.53 -27.57
N GLU A 312 4.83 26.84 -27.67
CA GLU A 312 3.85 27.48 -28.53
C GLU A 312 3.95 26.82 -29.91
N GLY A 313 2.84 26.41 -30.42
CA GLY A 313 2.76 26.10 -31.84
C GLY A 313 1.79 25.00 -32.21
N ARG A 314 0.52 25.44 -32.45
CA ARG A 314 -0.30 25.02 -33.62
C ARG A 314 -0.60 23.52 -33.83
N TYR A 315 -1.77 23.17 -33.69
CA TYR A 315 -2.90 22.78 -34.52
C TYR A 315 -3.88 21.93 -33.68
#